data_6c020078c7209a730764c50591dfd91f
#
_entry.id   6c020078c7209a730764c50591dfd91f
#
_cell.length_a   1.000
_cell.length_b   1.000
_cell.length_c   1.000
_cell.angle_alpha   90.00
_cell.angle_beta   90.00
_cell.angle_gamma   90.00
#
_symmetry.space_group_name_H-M   'P 1'
#
loop_
_entity.id
_entity.type
_entity.pdbx_description
1 polymer ?
#
loop_
_entity_poly.entity_id
_entity_poly.type
_entity_poly.pdbx_seq_one_letter_code
_entity_poly.pdbx_strand_id
1 'polypeptide(L)'
;MQTPEQKLKQLNKTIETLWHGVSDTKDGDYPRIVNLYKEVLKINYKDRDAWENMIWLMWSLAVNNKDTSWLFEAEKYVKRYLSLLPNGYRSHEYIGQFYRTMYIDERLAVRHYESAIRYPDATPSTYHSLIALCIKIGDKVKARDYCVLALRRFKNDSYSLMRLKQLDAR
;
A
#
# COMPACT_ATOMS: atom_id res chain seq x y z
N MET A 1 -9.84 -15.58 -32.26
CA MET A 1 -9.99 -15.02 -30.90
C MET A 1 -8.62 -14.85 -30.30
N GLN A 2 -8.37 -13.75 -29.58
CA GLN A 2 -7.12 -13.57 -28.84
C GLN A 2 -7.06 -14.51 -27.64
N THR A 3 -5.89 -15.07 -27.34
CA THR A 3 -5.66 -15.80 -26.10
C THR A 3 -5.64 -14.85 -24.89
N PRO A 4 -5.92 -15.31 -23.66
CA PRO A 4 -5.80 -14.49 -22.45
C PRO A 4 -4.43 -13.82 -22.31
N GLU A 5 -3.37 -14.52 -22.69
CA GLU A 5 -1.99 -14.01 -22.64
C GLU A 5 -1.76 -12.87 -23.66
N GLN A 6 -2.25 -13.03 -24.89
CA GLN A 6 -2.19 -11.98 -25.90
C GLN A 6 -2.97 -10.74 -25.47
N LYS A 7 -4.16 -10.93 -24.88
CA LYS A 7 -4.98 -9.84 -24.36
C LYS A 7 -4.26 -9.12 -23.21
N LEU A 8 -3.66 -9.85 -22.28
CA LEU A 8 -2.91 -9.29 -21.15
C LEU A 8 -1.74 -8.44 -21.65
N LYS A 9 -0.95 -8.95 -22.59
CA LYS A 9 0.16 -8.21 -23.20
C LYS A 9 -0.30 -6.91 -23.87
N GLN A 10 -1.42 -6.94 -24.57
CA GLN A 10 -1.99 -5.74 -25.21
C GLN A 10 -2.46 -4.72 -24.18
N LEU A 11 -3.15 -5.16 -23.11
CA LEU A 11 -3.61 -4.28 -22.04
C LEU A 11 -2.43 -3.58 -21.36
N ASN A 12 -1.39 -4.32 -20.98
CA ASN A 12 -0.21 -3.76 -20.32
C ASN A 12 0.53 -2.76 -21.24
N LYS A 13 0.67 -3.05 -22.52
CA LYS A 13 1.25 -2.11 -23.48
C LYS A 13 0.42 -0.82 -23.59
N THR A 14 -0.90 -0.93 -23.58
CA THR A 14 -1.78 0.25 -23.63
C THR A 14 -1.68 1.07 -22.35
N ILE A 15 -1.64 0.42 -21.19
CA ILE A 15 -1.43 1.08 -19.90
C ILE A 15 -0.10 1.83 -19.89
N GLU A 16 0.99 1.17 -20.30
CA GLU A 16 2.33 1.77 -20.37
C GLU A 16 2.33 3.02 -21.28
N THR A 17 1.72 2.92 -22.46
CA THR A 17 1.64 4.06 -23.39
C THR A 17 0.87 5.23 -22.79
N LEU A 18 -0.26 4.97 -22.14
CA LEU A 18 -1.07 6.02 -21.50
C LEU A 18 -0.37 6.60 -20.28
N TRP A 19 0.35 5.79 -19.52
CA TRP A 19 1.10 6.22 -18.34
C TRP A 19 2.21 7.22 -18.71
N HIS A 20 2.95 6.94 -19.76
CA HIS A 20 4.00 7.84 -20.25
C HIS A 20 3.47 9.09 -20.95
N GLY A 21 2.26 9.04 -21.49
CA GLY A 21 1.58 10.19 -22.09
C GLY A 21 1.01 11.20 -21.09
N VAL A 22 0.99 10.84 -19.80
CA VAL A 22 0.41 11.67 -18.72
C VAL A 22 1.35 12.78 -18.23
N SER A 23 2.55 12.92 -18.78
CA SER A 23 3.54 13.93 -18.31
C SER A 23 3.09 15.38 -18.41
N ASP A 24 2.04 15.68 -19.17
CA ASP A 24 1.60 17.08 -19.41
C ASP A 24 0.19 17.38 -18.95
N THR A 25 -0.42 16.57 -18.05
CA THR A 25 -1.75 16.69 -18.00
C THR A 25 -2.76 16.61 -17.03
N LYS A 26 -3.74 17.01 -17.33
CA LYS A 26 -5.10 16.83 -16.85
C LYS A 26 -5.38 15.34 -16.69
N ASP A 27 -5.96 14.92 -15.56
CA ASP A 27 -6.30 13.54 -15.17
C ASP A 27 -7.19 12.74 -16.17
N GLY A 28 -7.23 13.16 -17.44
CA GLY A 28 -8.11 12.60 -18.46
C GLY A 28 -7.92 11.10 -18.71
N ASP A 29 -6.68 10.60 -18.59
CA ASP A 29 -6.37 9.21 -18.86
C ASP A 29 -6.40 8.31 -17.61
N TYR A 30 -6.36 8.85 -16.40
CA TYR A 30 -6.40 8.07 -15.17
C TYR A 30 -7.63 7.17 -15.03
N PRO A 31 -8.88 7.66 -15.28
CA PRO A 31 -10.05 6.79 -15.27
C PRO A 31 -9.96 5.66 -16.28
N ARG A 32 -9.37 5.92 -17.46
CA ARG A 32 -9.16 4.92 -18.50
C ARG A 32 -8.14 3.87 -18.06
N ILE A 33 -7.01 4.29 -17.47
CA ILE A 33 -5.98 3.38 -16.95
C ILE A 33 -6.55 2.52 -15.82
N VAL A 34 -7.34 3.09 -14.90
CA VAL A 34 -8.05 2.32 -13.86
C VAL A 34 -8.92 1.22 -14.46
N ASN A 35 -9.69 1.52 -15.52
CA ASN A 35 -10.52 0.52 -16.18
C ASN A 35 -9.68 -0.56 -16.88
N LEU A 36 -8.54 -0.21 -17.46
CA LEU A 36 -7.62 -1.19 -18.05
C LEU A 36 -7.03 -2.12 -16.98
N TYR A 37 -6.65 -1.60 -15.80
CA TYR A 37 -6.21 -2.45 -14.69
C TYR A 37 -7.33 -3.38 -14.20
N LYS A 38 -8.60 -2.93 -14.16
CA LYS A 38 -9.73 -3.81 -13.85
C LYS A 38 -9.82 -4.98 -14.84
N GLU A 39 -9.56 -4.76 -16.13
CA GLU A 39 -9.52 -5.83 -17.14
C GLU A 39 -8.30 -6.76 -16.96
N VAL A 40 -7.12 -6.21 -16.65
CA VAL A 40 -5.92 -7.01 -16.29
C VAL A 40 -6.24 -7.94 -15.13
N LEU A 41 -6.86 -7.43 -14.06
CA LEU A 41 -7.17 -8.20 -12.86
C LEU A 41 -8.28 -9.25 -13.05
N LYS A 42 -9.13 -9.12 -14.07
CA LYS A 42 -10.06 -10.19 -14.47
C LYS A 42 -9.31 -11.38 -15.08
N ILE A 43 -8.18 -11.14 -15.75
CA ILE A 43 -7.36 -12.18 -16.38
C ILE A 43 -6.35 -12.74 -15.39
N ASN A 44 -5.67 -11.87 -14.64
CA ASN A 44 -4.65 -12.22 -13.66
C ASN A 44 -4.89 -11.50 -12.33
N TYR A 45 -5.76 -12.03 -11.50
CA TYR A 45 -6.05 -11.47 -10.17
C TYR A 45 -4.86 -11.53 -9.19
N LYS A 46 -3.79 -12.28 -9.50
CA LYS A 46 -2.57 -12.38 -8.70
C LYS A 46 -1.55 -11.27 -8.98
N ASP A 47 -1.81 -10.42 -9.95
CA ASP A 47 -0.95 -9.29 -10.30
C ASP A 47 -1.02 -8.21 -9.22
N ARG A 48 -0.06 -8.24 -8.30
CA ARG A 48 0.02 -7.28 -7.17
C ARG A 48 0.24 -5.85 -7.64
N ASP A 49 1.11 -5.68 -8.63
CA ASP A 49 1.45 -4.36 -9.14
C ASP A 49 0.24 -3.72 -9.82
N ALA A 50 -0.57 -4.51 -10.52
CA ALA A 50 -1.84 -4.03 -11.09
C ALA A 50 -2.83 -3.58 -9.99
N TRP A 51 -2.95 -4.31 -8.87
CA TRP A 51 -3.76 -3.89 -7.74
C TRP A 51 -3.27 -2.58 -7.14
N GLU A 52 -1.99 -2.52 -6.80
CA GLU A 52 -1.38 -1.38 -6.12
C GLU A 52 -1.45 -0.11 -6.98
N ASN A 53 -1.11 -0.21 -8.26
CA ASN A 53 -1.18 0.91 -9.20
C ASN A 53 -2.63 1.40 -9.42
N MET A 54 -3.59 0.48 -9.57
CA MET A 54 -4.99 0.84 -9.72
C MET A 54 -5.53 1.60 -8.50
N ILE A 55 -5.25 1.11 -7.30
CA ILE A 55 -5.69 1.74 -6.05
C ILE A 55 -5.04 3.12 -5.90
N TRP A 56 -3.74 3.23 -6.22
CA TRP A 56 -3.03 4.51 -6.19
C TRP A 56 -3.65 5.53 -7.16
N LEU A 57 -4.00 5.11 -8.38
CA LEU A 57 -4.67 5.98 -9.35
C LEU A 57 -6.04 6.46 -8.87
N MET A 58 -6.83 5.58 -8.28
CA MET A 58 -8.13 5.96 -7.69
C MET A 58 -7.96 7.01 -6.59
N TRP A 59 -6.93 6.86 -5.73
CA TRP A 59 -6.61 7.88 -4.74
C TRP A 59 -6.19 9.20 -5.38
N SER A 60 -5.33 9.15 -6.41
CA SER A 60 -4.89 10.35 -7.14
C SER A 60 -6.08 11.08 -7.75
N LEU A 61 -7.04 10.36 -8.35
CA LEU A 61 -8.28 10.93 -8.87
C LEU A 61 -9.13 11.59 -7.78
N ALA A 62 -9.22 10.95 -6.60
CA ALA A 62 -9.95 11.51 -5.46
C ALA A 62 -9.35 12.85 -5.01
N VAL A 63 -8.02 12.93 -4.93
CA VAL A 63 -7.31 14.13 -4.47
C VAL A 63 -7.38 15.24 -5.51
N ASN A 64 -7.06 14.92 -6.77
CA ASN A 64 -6.95 15.94 -7.82
C ASN A 64 -8.32 16.52 -8.20
N ASN A 65 -9.34 15.67 -8.27
CA ASN A 65 -10.69 16.11 -8.66
C ASN A 65 -11.55 16.53 -7.46
N LYS A 66 -11.03 16.40 -6.22
CA LYS A 66 -11.81 16.60 -4.98
C LYS A 66 -13.07 15.76 -4.94
N ASP A 67 -13.01 14.56 -5.54
CA ASP A 67 -14.13 13.62 -5.64
C ASP A 67 -13.88 12.39 -4.76
N THR A 68 -14.48 12.40 -3.59
CA THR A 68 -14.33 11.32 -2.59
C THR A 68 -14.92 9.98 -3.05
N SER A 69 -15.73 9.94 -4.12
CA SER A 69 -16.27 8.67 -4.65
C SER A 69 -15.17 7.70 -5.08
N TRP A 70 -14.08 8.22 -5.64
CA TRP A 70 -12.89 7.45 -6.00
C TRP A 70 -12.19 6.84 -4.78
N LEU A 71 -12.20 7.54 -3.65
CA LEU A 71 -11.61 7.03 -2.41
C LEU A 71 -12.43 5.86 -1.84
N PHE A 72 -13.76 5.96 -1.84
CA PHE A 72 -14.63 4.86 -1.42
C PHE A 72 -14.51 3.64 -2.35
N GLU A 73 -14.34 3.88 -3.65
CA GLU A 73 -14.09 2.79 -4.60
C GLU A 73 -12.72 2.15 -4.34
N ALA A 74 -11.68 2.94 -4.15
CA ALA A 74 -10.35 2.44 -3.78
C ALA A 74 -10.39 1.55 -2.54
N GLU A 75 -11.13 1.94 -1.50
CA GLU A 75 -11.28 1.13 -0.28
C GLU A 75 -11.93 -0.24 -0.55
N LYS A 76 -12.93 -0.31 -1.44
CA LYS A 76 -13.52 -1.60 -1.86
C LYS A 76 -12.47 -2.50 -2.52
N TYR A 77 -11.62 -1.92 -3.37
CA TYR A 77 -10.55 -2.68 -4.03
C TYR A 77 -9.44 -3.07 -3.06
N VAL A 78 -9.11 -2.24 -2.07
CA VAL A 78 -8.19 -2.61 -0.98
C VAL A 78 -8.70 -3.83 -0.21
N LYS A 79 -9.98 -3.85 0.18
CA LYS A 79 -10.60 -5.00 0.85
C LYS A 79 -10.59 -6.26 -0.02
N ARG A 80 -10.87 -6.10 -1.31
CA ARG A 80 -10.83 -7.21 -2.28
C ARG A 80 -9.41 -7.71 -2.50
N TYR A 81 -8.42 -6.83 -2.62
CA TYR A 81 -7.02 -7.19 -2.72
C TYR A 81 -6.58 -8.07 -1.56
N LEU A 82 -6.89 -7.67 -0.33
CA LEU A 82 -6.57 -8.46 0.86
C LEU A 82 -7.28 -9.81 0.87
N SER A 83 -8.55 -9.88 0.45
CA SER A 83 -9.30 -11.14 0.42
C SER A 83 -8.76 -12.15 -0.59
N LEU A 84 -8.20 -11.67 -1.71
CA LEU A 84 -7.66 -12.53 -2.78
C LEU A 84 -6.19 -12.87 -2.58
N LEU A 85 -5.42 -11.98 -1.95
CA LEU A 85 -3.97 -12.10 -1.74
C LEU A 85 -3.61 -11.88 -0.26
N PRO A 86 -4.17 -12.65 0.68
CA PRO A 86 -4.00 -12.43 2.12
C PRO A 86 -2.58 -12.79 2.60
N ASN A 87 -1.88 -13.62 1.83
CA ASN A 87 -0.61 -14.21 2.26
C ASN A 87 0.57 -13.35 1.85
N GLY A 88 1.21 -12.74 2.84
CA GLY A 88 2.45 -11.99 2.70
C GLY A 88 2.39 -10.61 3.36
N TYR A 89 3.55 -10.22 3.88
CA TYR A 89 3.69 -8.91 4.53
C TYR A 89 3.36 -7.75 3.58
N ARG A 90 3.69 -7.87 2.29
CA ARG A 90 3.53 -6.81 1.28
C ARG A 90 2.07 -6.36 1.13
N SER A 91 1.11 -7.28 1.13
CA SER A 91 -0.31 -6.92 1.04
C SER A 91 -0.76 -6.10 2.25
N HIS A 92 -0.39 -6.56 3.45
CA HIS A 92 -0.71 -5.84 4.67
C HIS A 92 0.05 -4.51 4.78
N GLU A 93 1.33 -4.47 4.41
CA GLU A 93 2.13 -3.24 4.38
C GLU A 93 1.50 -2.19 3.45
N TYR A 94 1.16 -2.58 2.22
CA TYR A 94 0.51 -1.70 1.25
C TYR A 94 -0.82 -1.14 1.76
N ILE A 95 -1.66 -2.01 2.36
CA ILE A 95 -2.93 -1.58 2.91
C ILE A 95 -2.74 -0.68 4.15
N GLY A 96 -1.76 -0.99 4.99
CA GLY A 96 -1.35 -0.11 6.09
C GLY A 96 -0.96 1.28 5.59
N GLN A 97 -0.19 1.34 4.50
CA GLN A 97 0.17 2.59 3.84
C GLN A 97 -1.05 3.31 3.28
N PHE A 98 -1.99 2.60 2.64
CA PHE A 98 -3.24 3.17 2.14
C PHE A 98 -4.02 3.87 3.26
N TYR A 99 -4.28 3.19 4.38
CA TYR A 99 -5.01 3.81 5.48
C TYR A 99 -4.26 4.95 6.15
N ARG A 100 -2.93 4.88 6.21
CA ARG A 100 -2.09 5.93 6.78
C ARG A 100 -2.06 7.20 5.93
N THR A 101 -1.98 7.08 4.60
CA THR A 101 -1.67 8.19 3.70
C THR A 101 -2.82 8.62 2.82
N MET A 102 -3.64 7.68 2.39
CA MET A 102 -4.71 7.91 1.42
C MET A 102 -6.07 8.08 2.09
N TYR A 103 -6.38 7.25 3.07
CA TYR A 103 -7.67 7.26 3.77
C TYR A 103 -7.63 7.96 5.15
N ILE A 104 -6.44 8.14 5.71
CA ILE A 104 -6.18 8.80 6.99
C ILE A 104 -6.93 8.12 8.16
N ASP A 105 -6.69 6.81 8.32
CA ASP A 105 -7.10 6.05 9.49
C ASP A 105 -5.88 5.35 10.09
N GLU A 106 -5.24 6.05 11.05
CA GLU A 106 -4.01 5.54 11.68
C GLU A 106 -4.24 4.26 12.47
N ARG A 107 -5.42 4.04 13.03
CA ARG A 107 -5.71 2.83 13.81
C ARG A 107 -5.82 1.61 12.91
N LEU A 108 -6.48 1.73 11.77
CA LEU A 108 -6.51 0.68 10.75
C LEU A 108 -5.13 0.45 10.17
N ALA A 109 -4.37 1.50 9.90
CA ALA A 109 -2.99 1.38 9.44
C ALA A 109 -2.12 0.58 10.43
N VAL A 110 -2.20 0.87 11.74
CA VAL A 110 -1.49 0.09 12.78
C VAL A 110 -1.84 -1.38 12.70
N ARG A 111 -3.14 -1.75 12.64
CA ARG A 111 -3.56 -3.15 12.56
C ARG A 111 -2.98 -3.88 11.36
N HIS A 112 -2.90 -3.21 10.21
CA HIS A 112 -2.33 -3.81 9.02
C HIS A 112 -0.81 -3.96 9.12
N TYR A 113 -0.10 -2.97 9.64
CA TYR A 113 1.34 -3.12 9.89
C TYR A 113 1.64 -4.18 10.96
N GLU A 114 0.82 -4.29 12.03
CA GLU A 114 0.90 -5.38 13.01
C GLU A 114 0.72 -6.76 12.36
N SER A 115 -0.16 -6.86 11.38
CA SER A 115 -0.32 -8.09 10.60
C SER A 115 0.89 -8.35 9.71
N ALA A 116 1.43 -7.31 9.06
CA ALA A 116 2.58 -7.43 8.18
C ALA A 116 3.84 -7.94 8.92
N ILE A 117 4.13 -7.44 10.13
CA ILE A 117 5.33 -7.85 10.88
C ILE A 117 5.30 -9.31 11.40
N ARG A 118 4.14 -9.99 11.34
CA ARG A 118 4.03 -11.42 11.68
C ARG A 118 4.64 -12.33 10.62
N TYR A 119 4.81 -11.84 9.40
CA TYR A 119 5.38 -12.63 8.31
C TYR A 119 6.92 -12.67 8.41
N PRO A 120 7.53 -13.84 8.09
CA PRO A 120 8.97 -14.03 8.22
C PRO A 120 9.80 -13.21 7.23
N ASP A 121 9.21 -12.73 6.17
CA ASP A 121 9.83 -11.90 5.12
C ASP A 121 9.59 -10.39 5.30
N ALA A 122 8.90 -9.95 6.37
CA ALA A 122 8.72 -8.53 6.68
C ALA A 122 10.08 -7.82 6.87
N THR A 123 10.18 -6.62 6.32
CA THR A 123 11.42 -5.85 6.24
C THR A 123 11.59 -4.88 7.42
N PRO A 124 12.81 -4.33 7.68
CA PRO A 124 12.98 -3.26 8.66
C PRO A 124 12.07 -2.07 8.41
N SER A 125 11.82 -1.70 7.14
CA SER A 125 10.93 -0.60 6.74
C SER A 125 9.51 -0.77 7.27
N THR A 126 8.98 -2.00 7.29
CA THR A 126 7.65 -2.31 7.84
C THR A 126 7.58 -1.98 9.33
N TYR A 127 8.62 -2.36 10.10
CA TYR A 127 8.72 -2.01 11.53
C TYR A 127 8.87 -0.51 11.74
N HIS A 128 9.70 0.17 10.92
CA HIS A 128 9.88 1.63 11.01
C HIS A 128 8.56 2.37 10.80
N SER A 129 7.77 1.95 9.83
CA SER A 129 6.45 2.52 9.56
C SER A 129 5.50 2.34 10.76
N LEU A 130 5.48 1.15 11.36
CA LEU A 130 4.67 0.84 12.53
C LEU A 130 5.10 1.65 13.76
N ILE A 131 6.40 1.70 14.06
CA ILE A 131 6.97 2.48 15.16
C ILE A 131 6.60 3.96 15.00
N ALA A 132 6.87 4.54 13.81
CA ALA A 132 6.57 5.95 13.53
C ALA A 132 5.08 6.25 13.71
N LEU A 133 4.21 5.35 13.28
CA LEU A 133 2.77 5.50 13.40
C LEU A 133 2.30 5.42 14.86
N CYS A 134 2.82 4.47 15.65
CA CYS A 134 2.53 4.38 17.09
C CYS A 134 2.97 5.65 17.84
N ILE A 135 4.15 6.21 17.49
CA ILE A 135 4.59 7.49 18.04
C ILE A 135 3.61 8.61 17.67
N LYS A 136 3.17 8.66 16.40
CA LYS A 136 2.24 9.69 15.90
C LYS A 136 0.90 9.68 16.65
N ILE A 137 0.35 8.50 16.93
CA ILE A 137 -0.93 8.36 17.66
C ILE A 137 -0.77 8.43 19.19
N GLY A 138 0.45 8.64 19.69
CA GLY A 138 0.74 8.77 21.11
C GLY A 138 0.90 7.44 21.88
N ASP A 139 0.85 6.29 21.20
CA ASP A 139 1.02 4.96 21.81
C ASP A 139 2.52 4.63 21.97
N LYS A 140 3.14 5.31 22.94
CA LYS A 140 4.59 5.15 23.22
C LYS A 140 4.94 3.75 23.70
N VAL A 141 4.05 3.08 24.42
CA VAL A 141 4.26 1.70 24.91
C VAL A 141 4.43 0.76 23.72
N LYS A 142 3.47 0.74 22.82
CA LYS A 142 3.57 -0.08 21.60
C LYS A 142 4.78 0.31 20.74
N ALA A 143 5.05 1.61 20.58
CA ALA A 143 6.22 2.05 19.82
C ALA A 143 7.51 1.48 20.36
N ARG A 144 7.68 1.48 21.71
CA ARG A 144 8.83 0.89 22.39
C ARG A 144 8.92 -0.62 22.16
N ASP A 145 7.80 -1.34 22.31
CA ASP A 145 7.74 -2.79 22.12
C ASP A 145 8.13 -3.16 20.68
N TYR A 146 7.68 -2.41 19.68
CA TYR A 146 8.06 -2.64 18.28
C TYR A 146 9.51 -2.29 17.99
N CYS A 147 10.11 -1.29 18.66
CA CYS A 147 11.55 -1.08 18.58
C CYS A 147 12.33 -2.30 19.08
N VAL A 148 11.93 -2.87 20.22
CA VAL A 148 12.57 -4.07 20.79
C VAL A 148 12.41 -5.28 19.85
N LEU A 149 11.21 -5.48 19.28
CA LEU A 149 10.95 -6.55 18.32
C LEU A 149 11.80 -6.39 17.05
N ALA A 150 11.89 -5.18 16.51
CA ALA A 150 12.71 -4.89 15.34
C ALA A 150 14.19 -5.20 15.61
N LEU A 151 14.73 -4.78 16.75
CA LEU A 151 16.13 -5.03 17.14
C LEU A 151 16.43 -6.52 17.38
N ARG A 152 15.48 -7.30 17.90
CA ARG A 152 15.61 -8.77 18.00
C ARG A 152 15.77 -9.43 16.65
N ARG A 153 15.06 -8.92 15.64
CA ARG A 153 15.06 -9.48 14.28
C ARG A 153 16.19 -8.91 13.43
N PHE A 154 16.49 -7.63 13.58
CA PHE A 154 17.47 -6.87 12.80
C PHE A 154 18.44 -6.20 13.78
N LYS A 155 19.46 -6.94 14.23
CA LYS A 155 20.37 -6.56 15.34
C LYS A 155 21.00 -5.17 15.23
N ASN A 156 21.22 -4.68 14.01
CA ASN A 156 21.91 -3.40 13.75
C ASN A 156 20.95 -2.33 13.17
N ASP A 157 19.65 -2.45 13.42
CA ASP A 157 18.68 -1.47 12.95
C ASP A 157 18.83 -0.13 13.71
N SER A 158 19.56 0.79 13.08
CA SER A 158 19.88 2.11 13.65
C SER A 158 18.64 2.95 13.94
N TYR A 159 17.59 2.85 13.10
CA TYR A 159 16.35 3.57 13.31
C TYR A 159 15.65 3.13 14.61
N SER A 160 15.45 1.83 14.78
CA SER A 160 14.80 1.30 15.98
C SER A 160 15.61 1.57 17.25
N LEU A 161 16.95 1.49 17.17
CA LEU A 161 17.83 1.83 18.30
C LEU A 161 17.70 3.32 18.69
N MET A 162 17.71 4.21 17.70
CA MET A 162 17.54 5.64 17.92
C MET A 162 16.18 5.95 18.57
N ARG A 163 15.10 5.37 18.03
CA ARG A 163 13.75 5.58 18.54
C ARG A 163 13.56 5.05 19.96
N LEU A 164 14.12 3.87 20.25
CA LEU A 164 14.08 3.29 21.59
C LEU A 164 14.75 4.22 22.61
N LYS A 165 15.95 4.72 22.33
CA LYS A 165 16.64 5.70 23.20
C LYS A 165 15.82 6.96 23.42
N GLN A 166 15.13 7.48 22.40
CA GLN A 166 14.27 8.65 22.52
C GLN A 166 13.02 8.39 23.38
N LEU A 167 12.47 7.19 23.32
CA LEU A 167 11.29 6.81 24.10
C LEU A 167 11.63 6.53 25.56
N ASP A 168 12.83 6.02 25.85
CA ASP A 168 13.31 5.74 27.22
C ASP A 168 13.83 7.01 27.95
N ALA A 169 14.17 8.08 27.20
CA ALA A 169 14.69 9.33 27.78
C ALA A 169 13.60 10.31 28.28
N ARG A 170 12.32 9.95 28.18
CA ARG A 170 11.15 10.76 28.58
C ARG A 170 10.30 10.06 29.59
#